data_28f26427bfd7ec554bfe9e1a5e93094e
#
_entry.id   28f26427bfd7ec554bfe9e1a5e93094e
#
_cell.length_a   1.000
_cell.length_b   1.000
_cell.length_c   1.000
_cell.angle_alpha   90.00
_cell.angle_beta   90.00
_cell.angle_gamma   90.00
#
_symmetry.space_group_name_H-M   'P 1'
#
loop_
_entity.id
_entity.type
_entity.pdbx_description
1 polymer ?
#
loop_
_entity_poly.entity_id
_entity_poly.type
_entity_poly.pdbx_seq_one_letter_code
_entity_poly.pdbx_strand_id
1 'polypeptide(L)'
;MKRFLMTIVAIASIAAVSAAEVAIIPRPLSVEKVEGTITISEKSIVVADGSLARPASIFASIVAKENGFEPIIAKSAGKSKSAIKLATDNKLGKEEYILDITRGGIIITGGSDKAVFYGLQSLRQLIFAAPHKGTKVTLDCMTIKDKPHFGYRGGMLDVCRHIFSVEEVKTYIDMLALHKANTFHWHLTEDQGWRIEIKKYPNLTKVGSMRKETVIGRAHTGDDPNKLPYDGKPHGGFFTQEQVRDIVKYATERYIEVIPEIDMPGHMVAALASYPHLGCKGGPYEVRTRWGISEEVLCAGKESTFEFVEGVLDEVLELFPSKFIHIGGDECPKKSWKACPLCQERIRKEGLKNEFELQSYFIHRVENYLKSKGRHIIGWDEILEGGISKTATIMAWRGAKQGIKAAKLGNNVIMTPNEYCYLDYCQTSNPKLYNEPVCGGGGGRRHLPLITVYSFDPYNNIDTKYHGAIKGVQGNIWTEYMPNFKHVQYMALPRMAAIAEVSWSHGNKNYESFCQRLRALRKIYDKNGYNYATFFFNGIE
;
A
#
# COMPACT_ATOMS: atom_id res chain seq x y z
N MET A 1 -67.95 -33.31 -29.04
CA MET A 1 -67.27 -32.02 -29.33
C MET A 1 -66.72 -31.49 -28.04
N LYS A 2 -65.44 -31.74 -27.77
CA LYS A 2 -64.66 -31.12 -26.61
C LYS A 2 -63.76 -30.04 -27.16
N ARG A 3 -64.00 -28.79 -26.76
CA ARG A 3 -63.18 -27.66 -27.10
C ARG A 3 -61.97 -27.66 -26.18
N PHE A 4 -60.75 -27.76 -26.74
CA PHE A 4 -59.48 -27.51 -26.05
C PHE A 4 -59.23 -25.99 -26.04
N LEU A 5 -59.17 -25.41 -24.84
CA LEU A 5 -58.66 -24.03 -24.62
C LEU A 5 -57.16 -24.13 -24.54
N MET A 6 -56.43 -23.48 -25.48
CA MET A 6 -55.02 -23.35 -25.47
C MET A 6 -54.69 -22.03 -24.76
N THR A 7 -54.15 -22.13 -23.53
CA THR A 7 -53.65 -20.96 -22.76
C THR A 7 -52.24 -20.64 -23.24
N ILE A 8 -52.09 -19.54 -23.96
CA ILE A 8 -50.78 -19.01 -24.35
C ILE A 8 -50.18 -18.31 -23.10
N VAL A 9 -49.16 -18.93 -22.52
CA VAL A 9 -48.33 -18.29 -21.49
C VAL A 9 -47.27 -17.43 -22.22
N ALA A 10 -47.48 -16.13 -22.18
CA ALA A 10 -46.45 -15.18 -22.64
C ALA A 10 -45.29 -15.14 -21.64
N ILE A 11 -44.19 -15.78 -22.00
CA ILE A 11 -42.93 -15.65 -21.26
C ILE A 11 -42.34 -14.26 -21.61
N ALA A 12 -42.50 -13.30 -20.71
CA ALA A 12 -41.80 -12.04 -20.77
C ALA A 12 -40.31 -12.32 -20.51
N SER A 13 -39.52 -12.38 -21.57
CA SER A 13 -38.05 -12.34 -21.47
C SER A 13 -37.64 -10.97 -20.90
N ILE A 14 -37.32 -10.96 -19.61
CA ILE A 14 -36.62 -9.84 -19.02
C ILE A 14 -35.21 -9.83 -19.66
N ALA A 15 -35.05 -9.03 -20.69
CA ALA A 15 -33.71 -8.70 -21.19
C ALA A 15 -32.96 -8.04 -20.06
N ALA A 16 -31.97 -8.74 -19.49
CA ALA A 16 -31.01 -8.15 -18.60
C ALA A 16 -30.28 -7.03 -19.39
N VAL A 17 -30.73 -5.79 -19.20
CA VAL A 17 -30.01 -4.64 -19.69
C VAL A 17 -28.65 -4.67 -19.00
N SER A 18 -27.63 -5.07 -19.73
CA SER A 18 -26.24 -4.94 -19.31
C SER A 18 -26.04 -3.48 -18.93
N ALA A 19 -26.00 -3.19 -17.63
CA ALA A 19 -25.74 -1.85 -17.15
C ALA A 19 -24.39 -1.43 -17.72
N ALA A 20 -24.40 -0.44 -18.61
CA ALA A 20 -23.18 0.07 -19.21
C ALA A 20 -22.22 0.45 -18.10
N GLU A 21 -21.06 -0.15 -18.14
CA GLU A 21 -20.08 -0.11 -17.07
C GLU A 21 -19.54 1.31 -16.87
N VAL A 22 -19.52 1.78 -15.62
CA VAL A 22 -18.96 3.10 -15.29
C VAL A 22 -17.44 3.01 -15.18
N ALA A 23 -16.75 4.03 -15.64
CA ALA A 23 -15.28 4.10 -15.68
C ALA A 23 -14.68 4.40 -14.30
N ILE A 24 -14.94 3.52 -13.32
CA ILE A 24 -14.43 3.67 -11.93
C ILE A 24 -13.65 2.42 -11.51
N ILE A 25 -12.44 2.63 -10.98
CA ILE A 25 -11.63 1.62 -10.30
C ILE A 25 -11.29 2.16 -8.90
N PRO A 26 -11.49 1.38 -7.84
CA PRO A 26 -12.15 0.06 -7.79
C PRO A 26 -13.63 0.13 -8.16
N ARG A 27 -14.15 -1.02 -8.65
CA ARG A 27 -15.54 -1.15 -9.08
C ARG A 27 -16.50 -0.85 -7.93
N PRO A 28 -17.48 0.04 -8.11
CA PRO A 28 -18.49 0.32 -7.10
C PRO A 28 -19.39 -0.89 -6.81
N LEU A 29 -19.93 -0.94 -5.60
CA LEU A 29 -20.85 -2.01 -5.16
C LEU A 29 -22.13 -2.03 -6.01
N SER A 30 -22.72 -0.86 -6.29
CA SER A 30 -23.86 -0.74 -7.19
C SER A 30 -23.87 0.57 -7.96
N VAL A 31 -24.39 0.52 -9.19
CA VAL A 31 -24.63 1.67 -10.05
C VAL A 31 -26.02 1.55 -10.66
N GLU A 32 -26.85 2.55 -10.43
CA GLU A 32 -28.19 2.67 -11.03
C GLU A 32 -28.18 3.87 -11.98
N LYS A 33 -28.37 3.64 -13.28
CA LYS A 33 -28.46 4.70 -14.26
C LYS A 33 -29.84 5.35 -14.21
N VAL A 34 -29.85 6.66 -14.31
CA VAL A 34 -31.05 7.48 -14.36
C VAL A 34 -31.03 8.29 -15.65
N GLU A 35 -32.18 8.54 -16.23
CA GLU A 35 -32.27 9.32 -17.48
C GLU A 35 -31.87 10.78 -17.27
N GLY A 36 -30.98 11.27 -18.13
CA GLY A 36 -30.54 12.66 -18.17
C GLY A 36 -29.04 12.84 -18.01
N THR A 37 -28.64 14.09 -18.10
CA THR A 37 -27.25 14.52 -17.98
C THR A 37 -27.13 15.80 -17.17
N ILE A 38 -25.95 16.04 -16.61
CA ILE A 38 -25.58 17.30 -15.96
C ILE A 38 -24.24 17.78 -16.55
N THR A 39 -24.10 19.09 -16.74
CA THR A 39 -22.83 19.68 -17.15
C THR A 39 -22.18 20.40 -15.99
N ILE A 40 -20.92 20.06 -15.70
CA ILE A 40 -20.05 20.74 -14.74
C ILE A 40 -18.97 21.55 -15.48
N SER A 41 -18.49 22.62 -14.87
CA SER A 41 -17.50 23.54 -15.44
C SER A 41 -16.83 24.37 -14.33
N GLU A 42 -16.01 25.35 -14.71
CA GLU A 42 -15.44 26.36 -13.81
C GLU A 42 -16.49 27.17 -13.00
N LYS A 43 -17.76 27.17 -13.45
CA LYS A 43 -18.88 27.81 -12.74
C LYS A 43 -19.57 26.89 -11.74
N SER A 44 -19.16 25.64 -11.67
CA SER A 44 -19.70 24.67 -10.71
C SER A 44 -19.20 24.99 -9.30
N ILE A 45 -20.08 24.84 -8.32
CA ILE A 45 -19.78 25.15 -6.93
C ILE A 45 -19.72 23.84 -6.15
N VAL A 46 -18.59 23.60 -5.48
CA VAL A 46 -18.48 22.54 -4.45
C VAL A 46 -18.94 23.13 -3.12
N VAL A 47 -20.09 22.67 -2.66
CA VAL A 47 -20.66 23.10 -1.39
C VAL A 47 -20.11 22.22 -0.28
N ALA A 48 -19.28 22.82 0.57
CA ALA A 48 -18.62 22.13 1.66
C ALA A 48 -18.49 23.06 2.87
N ASP A 49 -18.64 22.50 4.08
CA ASP A 49 -18.51 23.19 5.35
C ASP A 49 -17.79 22.30 6.38
N GLY A 50 -17.22 22.92 7.41
CA GLY A 50 -16.54 22.21 8.50
C GLY A 50 -15.45 21.26 8.02
N SER A 51 -15.51 20.00 8.43
CA SER A 51 -14.53 18.97 8.08
C SER A 51 -14.49 18.61 6.58
N LEU A 52 -15.59 18.89 5.85
CA LEU A 52 -15.72 18.64 4.43
C LEU A 52 -14.98 19.67 3.54
N ALA A 53 -14.57 20.82 4.11
CA ALA A 53 -13.81 21.83 3.37
C ALA A 53 -12.46 21.28 2.85
N ARG A 54 -11.79 20.40 3.61
CA ARG A 54 -10.52 19.81 3.21
C ARG A 54 -10.65 18.87 2.00
N PRO A 55 -11.49 17.82 2.03
CA PRO A 55 -11.66 16.96 0.84
C PRO A 55 -12.17 17.74 -0.39
N ALA A 56 -12.99 18.79 -0.20
CA ALA A 56 -13.43 19.67 -1.27
C ALA A 56 -12.24 20.43 -1.91
N SER A 57 -11.33 20.98 -1.10
CA SER A 57 -10.15 21.70 -1.58
C SER A 57 -9.20 20.78 -2.36
N ILE A 58 -8.93 19.57 -1.84
CA ILE A 58 -8.10 18.60 -2.52
C ILE A 58 -8.74 18.21 -3.86
N PHE A 59 -10.04 17.95 -3.90
CA PHE A 59 -10.78 17.63 -5.12
C PHE A 59 -10.71 18.76 -6.14
N ALA A 60 -10.97 20.02 -5.73
CA ALA A 60 -10.91 21.18 -6.63
C ALA A 60 -9.52 21.34 -7.27
N SER A 61 -8.46 21.24 -6.46
CA SER A 61 -7.07 21.28 -6.97
C SER A 61 -6.74 20.14 -7.94
N ILE A 62 -7.24 18.92 -7.69
CA ILE A 62 -7.06 17.79 -8.60
C ILE A 62 -7.79 18.02 -9.91
N VAL A 63 -9.06 18.49 -9.86
CA VAL A 63 -9.84 18.81 -11.06
C VAL A 63 -9.18 19.92 -11.86
N ALA A 64 -8.65 20.96 -11.20
CA ALA A 64 -7.89 22.03 -11.86
C ALA A 64 -6.69 21.48 -12.63
N LYS A 65 -5.88 20.64 -12.00
CA LYS A 65 -4.69 20.01 -12.62
C LYS A 65 -5.06 19.10 -13.79
N GLU A 66 -6.09 18.28 -13.62
CA GLU A 66 -6.43 17.21 -14.57
C GLU A 66 -7.34 17.69 -15.70
N ASN A 67 -8.28 18.58 -15.42
CA ASN A 67 -9.33 18.98 -16.38
C ASN A 67 -9.24 20.44 -16.83
N GLY A 68 -8.31 21.22 -16.28
CA GLY A 68 -8.04 22.59 -16.70
C GLY A 68 -9.07 23.62 -16.21
N PHE A 69 -9.91 23.27 -15.23
CA PHE A 69 -10.81 24.22 -14.55
C PHE A 69 -10.89 23.89 -13.05
N GLU A 70 -10.99 24.91 -12.21
CA GLU A 70 -11.11 24.76 -10.77
C GLU A 70 -12.54 25.08 -10.34
N PRO A 71 -13.28 24.11 -9.76
CA PRO A 71 -14.60 24.39 -9.19
C PRO A 71 -14.51 25.35 -7.99
N ILE A 72 -15.49 26.23 -7.86
CA ILE A 72 -15.55 27.20 -6.76
C ILE A 72 -15.98 26.49 -5.48
N ILE A 73 -15.26 26.70 -4.38
CA ILE A 73 -15.66 26.16 -3.06
C ILE A 73 -16.45 27.24 -2.32
N ALA A 74 -17.65 26.88 -1.83
CA ALA A 74 -18.50 27.79 -1.08
C ALA A 74 -19.33 27.06 -0.01
N LYS A 75 -19.87 27.80 0.97
CA LYS A 75 -20.77 27.23 2.00
C LYS A 75 -22.20 27.01 1.48
N SER A 76 -22.57 27.57 0.34
CA SER A 76 -23.89 27.41 -0.25
C SER A 76 -23.84 27.37 -1.77
N ALA A 77 -24.81 26.69 -2.37
CA ALA A 77 -24.92 26.57 -3.83
C ALA A 77 -25.38 27.87 -4.53
N GLY A 78 -25.97 28.81 -3.79
CA GLY A 78 -26.61 29.97 -4.36
C GLY A 78 -27.65 29.55 -5.42
N LYS A 79 -27.58 30.15 -6.63
CA LYS A 79 -28.43 29.79 -7.78
C LYS A 79 -27.80 28.79 -8.74
N SER A 80 -26.67 28.16 -8.38
CA SER A 80 -25.97 27.21 -9.26
C SER A 80 -26.80 25.94 -9.48
N LYS A 81 -27.04 25.59 -10.74
CA LYS A 81 -27.69 24.33 -11.15
C LYS A 81 -26.69 23.16 -11.29
N SER A 82 -25.39 23.44 -11.18
CA SER A 82 -24.31 22.43 -11.27
C SER A 82 -23.53 22.32 -9.96
N ALA A 83 -24.22 22.46 -8.82
CA ALA A 83 -23.60 22.35 -7.52
C ALA A 83 -23.26 20.89 -7.19
N ILE A 84 -22.08 20.70 -6.58
CA ILE A 84 -21.61 19.44 -6.00
C ILE A 84 -21.71 19.61 -4.48
N LYS A 85 -22.72 19.01 -3.88
CA LYS A 85 -22.98 19.12 -2.43
C LYS A 85 -22.35 17.97 -1.69
N LEU A 86 -21.56 18.27 -0.67
CA LEU A 86 -20.95 17.28 0.22
C LEU A 86 -21.73 17.24 1.53
N ALA A 87 -22.02 16.04 2.01
CA ALA A 87 -22.76 15.82 3.26
C ALA A 87 -22.25 14.57 3.98
N THR A 88 -22.49 14.51 5.28
CA THR A 88 -22.29 13.30 6.08
C THR A 88 -23.63 12.81 6.63
N ASP A 89 -23.81 11.47 6.68
CA ASP A 89 -24.95 10.81 7.33
C ASP A 89 -24.41 9.64 8.17
N ASN A 90 -24.59 9.73 9.50
CA ASN A 90 -24.12 8.73 10.45
C ASN A 90 -24.87 7.37 10.38
N LYS A 91 -25.92 7.28 9.56
CA LYS A 91 -26.60 6.02 9.27
C LYS A 91 -25.82 5.14 8.29
N LEU A 92 -24.91 5.75 7.52
CA LEU A 92 -24.00 5.02 6.63
C LEU A 92 -22.79 4.49 7.40
N GLY A 93 -22.18 3.42 6.90
CA GLY A 93 -20.90 2.92 7.40
C GLY A 93 -19.80 3.97 7.26
N LYS A 94 -18.78 3.94 8.14
CA LYS A 94 -17.70 4.95 8.19
C LYS A 94 -16.95 5.16 6.87
N GLU A 95 -16.92 4.17 5.98
CA GLU A 95 -16.31 4.26 4.65
C GLU A 95 -17.33 4.04 3.52
N GLU A 96 -18.63 4.08 3.85
CA GLU A 96 -19.73 3.95 2.90
C GLU A 96 -20.16 5.32 2.38
N TYR A 97 -20.40 5.44 1.07
CA TYR A 97 -20.90 6.66 0.46
C TYR A 97 -21.97 6.38 -0.61
N ILE A 98 -22.77 7.42 -0.86
CA ILE A 98 -23.73 7.51 -1.95
C ILE A 98 -23.31 8.71 -2.80
N LEU A 99 -23.19 8.52 -4.12
CA LEU A 99 -22.96 9.57 -5.10
C LEU A 99 -24.17 9.63 -6.03
N ASP A 100 -24.99 10.68 -5.86
CA ASP A 100 -26.16 10.95 -6.69
C ASP A 100 -25.83 12.03 -7.71
N ILE A 101 -25.90 11.69 -8.98
CA ILE A 101 -25.72 12.60 -10.12
C ILE A 101 -27.09 12.77 -10.77
N THR A 102 -27.66 13.96 -10.68
CA THR A 102 -29.00 14.31 -11.18
C THR A 102 -28.95 15.53 -12.08
N ARG A 103 -30.02 15.80 -12.86
CA ARG A 103 -30.17 17.03 -13.64
C ARG A 103 -30.11 18.32 -12.76
N GLY A 104 -30.41 18.18 -11.46
CA GLY A 104 -30.45 19.30 -10.50
C GLY A 104 -29.18 19.55 -9.72
N GLY A 105 -28.18 18.69 -9.84
CA GLY A 105 -26.92 18.77 -9.10
C GLY A 105 -26.34 17.40 -8.78
N ILE A 106 -25.19 17.44 -8.14
CA ILE A 106 -24.47 16.27 -7.66
C ILE A 106 -24.46 16.31 -6.13
N ILE A 107 -24.75 15.18 -5.50
CA ILE A 107 -24.70 15.05 -4.03
C ILE A 107 -23.81 13.87 -3.68
N ILE A 108 -22.85 14.09 -2.78
CA ILE A 108 -22.05 13.02 -2.19
C ILE A 108 -22.35 12.97 -0.71
N THR A 109 -22.96 11.88 -0.27
CA THR A 109 -23.27 11.63 1.13
C THR A 109 -22.39 10.48 1.64
N GLY A 110 -21.57 10.72 2.65
CA GLY A 110 -20.70 9.70 3.24
C GLY A 110 -21.00 9.45 4.71
N GLY A 111 -20.69 8.27 5.23
CA GLY A 111 -20.75 7.97 6.66
C GLY A 111 -19.67 8.70 7.48
N SER A 112 -18.73 9.36 6.81
CA SER A 112 -17.69 10.24 7.37
C SER A 112 -17.08 11.08 6.24
N ASP A 113 -16.23 12.08 6.58
CA ASP A 113 -15.43 12.86 5.62
C ASP A 113 -14.52 11.97 4.76
N LYS A 114 -13.98 10.88 5.33
CA LYS A 114 -13.23 9.86 4.60
C LYS A 114 -14.07 9.19 3.51
N ALA A 115 -15.31 8.85 3.82
CA ALA A 115 -16.24 8.27 2.85
C ALA A 115 -16.61 9.28 1.75
N VAL A 116 -16.81 10.55 2.10
CA VAL A 116 -17.02 11.65 1.13
C VAL A 116 -15.81 11.78 0.21
N PHE A 117 -14.59 11.69 0.75
CA PHE A 117 -13.36 11.72 -0.05
C PHE A 117 -13.33 10.57 -1.09
N TYR A 118 -13.76 9.35 -0.72
CA TYR A 118 -13.85 8.25 -1.68
C TYR A 118 -14.92 8.48 -2.75
N GLY A 119 -16.04 9.08 -2.39
CA GLY A 119 -17.06 9.54 -3.35
C GLY A 119 -16.50 10.58 -4.33
N LEU A 120 -15.69 11.51 -3.84
CA LEU A 120 -14.98 12.50 -4.67
C LEU A 120 -13.95 11.85 -5.61
N GLN A 121 -13.25 10.77 -5.18
CA GLN A 121 -12.36 10.01 -6.09
C GLN A 121 -13.16 9.31 -7.19
N SER A 122 -14.35 8.82 -6.91
CA SER A 122 -15.24 8.25 -7.94
C SER A 122 -15.72 9.33 -8.90
N LEU A 123 -16.17 10.47 -8.39
CA LEU A 123 -16.58 11.61 -9.23
C LEU A 123 -15.42 12.12 -10.09
N ARG A 124 -14.20 12.20 -9.55
CA ARG A 124 -12.97 12.53 -10.31
C ARG A 124 -12.79 11.63 -11.52
N GLN A 125 -12.90 10.31 -11.33
CA GLN A 125 -12.74 9.35 -12.43
C GLN A 125 -13.85 9.50 -13.48
N LEU A 126 -15.09 9.73 -13.06
CA LEU A 126 -16.21 10.00 -13.97
C LEU A 126 -16.01 11.29 -14.77
N ILE A 127 -15.60 12.38 -14.12
CA ILE A 127 -15.31 13.66 -14.75
C ILE A 127 -14.25 13.48 -15.83
N PHE A 128 -13.17 12.77 -15.51
CA PHE A 128 -12.05 12.59 -16.42
C PHE A 128 -12.38 11.68 -17.61
N ALA A 129 -13.21 10.66 -17.40
CA ALA A 129 -13.64 9.73 -18.45
C ALA A 129 -14.71 10.31 -19.39
N ALA A 130 -15.49 11.29 -18.92
CA ALA A 130 -16.62 11.86 -19.64
C ALA A 130 -16.21 12.71 -20.86
N PRO A 131 -17.12 12.97 -21.81
CA PRO A 131 -16.87 13.90 -22.91
C PRO A 131 -16.63 15.34 -22.44
N HIS A 132 -15.57 15.96 -22.95
CA HIS A 132 -15.19 17.34 -22.68
C HIS A 132 -15.49 18.25 -23.89
N LYS A 133 -16.00 19.46 -23.61
CA LYS A 133 -16.11 20.55 -24.57
C LYS A 133 -15.50 21.83 -23.96
N GLY A 134 -14.21 22.02 -24.19
CA GLY A 134 -13.42 23.02 -23.44
C GLY A 134 -13.37 22.65 -21.96
N THR A 135 -13.72 23.58 -21.06
CA THR A 135 -13.81 23.37 -19.60
C THR A 135 -15.14 22.74 -19.14
N LYS A 136 -16.05 22.42 -20.08
CA LYS A 136 -17.34 21.79 -19.75
C LYS A 136 -17.26 20.29 -19.88
N VAL A 137 -17.74 19.59 -18.85
CA VAL A 137 -17.81 18.14 -18.78
C VAL A 137 -19.26 17.71 -18.58
N THR A 138 -19.74 16.81 -19.41
CA THR A 138 -21.13 16.29 -19.33
C THR A 138 -21.11 14.89 -18.75
N LEU A 139 -21.81 14.71 -17.64
CA LEU A 139 -21.97 13.44 -16.93
C LEU A 139 -23.38 12.89 -17.12
N ASP A 140 -23.50 11.57 -17.29
CA ASP A 140 -24.79 10.88 -17.22
C ASP A 140 -25.33 10.91 -15.78
N CYS A 141 -26.64 11.00 -15.62
CA CYS A 141 -27.29 10.88 -14.32
C CYS A 141 -27.25 9.42 -13.84
N MET A 142 -26.88 9.24 -12.57
CA MET A 142 -26.80 7.93 -11.92
C MET A 142 -26.74 8.05 -10.40
N THR A 143 -27.10 6.98 -9.71
CA THR A 143 -26.85 6.78 -8.30
C THR A 143 -25.81 5.68 -8.11
N ILE A 144 -24.74 5.97 -7.38
CA ILE A 144 -23.71 5.02 -7.00
C ILE A 144 -23.75 4.82 -5.49
N LYS A 145 -23.87 3.56 -5.04
CA LYS A 145 -23.71 3.18 -3.63
C LYS A 145 -22.49 2.30 -3.51
N ASP A 146 -21.57 2.67 -2.60
CA ASP A 146 -20.27 2.01 -2.56
C ASP A 146 -19.67 2.00 -1.15
N LYS A 147 -18.93 0.95 -0.85
CA LYS A 147 -18.12 0.78 0.35
C LYS A 147 -17.05 -0.29 0.13
N PRO A 148 -15.89 -0.20 0.81
CA PRO A 148 -14.87 -1.22 0.70
C PRO A 148 -15.28 -2.53 1.39
N HIS A 149 -14.77 -3.64 0.87
CA HIS A 149 -14.91 -4.95 1.51
C HIS A 149 -13.95 -5.08 2.71
N PHE A 150 -12.68 -4.70 2.54
CA PHE A 150 -11.68 -4.78 3.60
C PHE A 150 -11.41 -3.42 4.25
N GLY A 151 -11.21 -3.43 5.57
CA GLY A 151 -10.83 -2.25 6.34
C GLY A 151 -9.38 -1.78 6.11
N TYR A 152 -8.47 -2.71 5.79
CA TYR A 152 -7.08 -2.42 5.44
C TYR A 152 -6.87 -2.56 3.92
N ARG A 153 -6.35 -1.52 3.29
CA ARG A 153 -6.05 -1.49 1.85
C ARG A 153 -4.74 -0.74 1.66
N GLY A 154 -3.66 -1.50 1.54
CA GLY A 154 -2.32 -0.96 1.67
C GLY A 154 -1.50 -0.95 0.38
N GLY A 155 -0.51 -0.05 0.38
CA GLY A 155 0.64 -0.12 -0.50
C GLY A 155 1.92 0.18 0.27
N MET A 156 2.96 -0.63 0.07
CA MET A 156 4.27 -0.44 0.69
C MET A 156 5.24 0.13 -0.33
N LEU A 157 6.12 1.02 0.15
CA LEU A 157 7.26 1.52 -0.59
C LEU A 157 8.53 1.37 0.25
N ASP A 158 9.50 0.62 -0.28
CA ASP A 158 10.87 0.58 0.20
C ASP A 158 11.62 1.83 -0.28
N VAL A 159 12.14 2.61 0.67
CA VAL A 159 13.01 3.77 0.40
C VAL A 159 14.45 3.53 0.83
N CYS A 160 14.77 2.29 1.21
CA CYS A 160 16.07 1.92 1.77
C CYS A 160 17.04 1.44 0.70
N ARG A 161 16.60 0.53 -0.18
CA ARG A 161 17.45 0.06 -1.27
C ARG A 161 17.75 1.20 -2.24
N HIS A 162 16.74 2.01 -2.57
CA HIS A 162 16.92 3.31 -3.23
C HIS A 162 16.07 4.37 -2.54
N ILE A 163 16.66 5.55 -2.31
CA ILE A 163 15.95 6.67 -1.67
C ILE A 163 15.25 7.51 -2.74
N PHE A 164 14.10 8.07 -2.35
CA PHE A 164 13.30 8.98 -3.18
C PHE A 164 13.10 10.31 -2.45
N SER A 165 12.84 11.36 -3.21
CA SER A 165 12.55 12.68 -2.66
C SER A 165 11.19 12.72 -1.96
N VAL A 166 10.99 13.73 -1.11
CA VAL A 166 9.71 14.00 -0.44
C VAL A 166 8.55 14.10 -1.44
N GLU A 167 8.77 14.77 -2.58
CA GLU A 167 7.74 14.94 -3.61
C GLU A 167 7.42 13.62 -4.36
N GLU A 168 8.39 12.74 -4.51
CA GLU A 168 8.16 11.41 -5.08
C GLU A 168 7.36 10.53 -4.13
N VAL A 169 7.65 10.58 -2.82
CA VAL A 169 6.85 9.87 -1.80
C VAL A 169 5.42 10.43 -1.75
N LYS A 170 5.23 11.76 -1.83
CA LYS A 170 3.89 12.37 -1.94
C LYS A 170 3.17 11.95 -3.21
N THR A 171 3.89 11.81 -4.33
CA THR A 171 3.31 11.28 -5.58
C THR A 171 2.83 9.83 -5.40
N TYR A 172 3.59 8.99 -4.67
CA TYR A 172 3.16 7.63 -4.33
C TYR A 172 1.87 7.64 -3.49
N ILE A 173 1.76 8.55 -2.52
CA ILE A 173 0.55 8.76 -1.72
C ILE A 173 -0.64 9.19 -2.61
N ASP A 174 -0.42 10.05 -3.60
CA ASP A 174 -1.46 10.43 -4.57
C ASP A 174 -1.92 9.25 -5.43
N MET A 175 -0.99 8.36 -5.81
CA MET A 175 -1.33 7.10 -6.49
C MET A 175 -2.19 6.21 -5.60
N LEU A 176 -1.85 6.06 -4.32
CA LEU A 176 -2.67 5.32 -3.35
C LEU A 176 -4.07 5.94 -3.20
N ALA A 177 -4.16 7.27 -3.06
CA ALA A 177 -5.43 7.99 -2.92
C ALA A 177 -6.34 7.81 -4.15
N LEU A 178 -5.79 7.87 -5.37
CA LEU A 178 -6.53 7.63 -6.62
C LEU A 178 -7.21 6.25 -6.61
N HIS A 179 -6.53 5.25 -6.06
CA HIS A 179 -6.99 3.87 -5.97
C HIS A 179 -7.77 3.56 -4.67
N LYS A 180 -8.16 4.59 -3.88
CA LYS A 180 -8.89 4.46 -2.62
C LYS A 180 -8.21 3.56 -1.57
N ALA A 181 -6.89 3.42 -1.63
CA ALA A 181 -6.12 2.83 -0.55
C ALA A 181 -6.19 3.74 0.70
N ASN A 182 -6.07 3.15 1.89
CA ASN A 182 -6.13 3.88 3.15
C ASN A 182 -4.89 3.70 4.03
N THR A 183 -3.90 2.97 3.54
CA THR A 183 -2.68 2.70 4.31
C THR A 183 -1.45 2.81 3.41
N PHE A 184 -0.48 3.58 3.86
CA PHE A 184 0.87 3.64 3.33
C PHE A 184 1.82 2.97 4.32
N HIS A 185 2.34 1.80 3.97
CA HIS A 185 3.39 1.11 4.71
C HIS A 185 4.74 1.64 4.22
N TRP A 186 5.48 2.33 5.08
CA TRP A 186 6.72 3.00 4.74
C TRP A 186 7.91 2.27 5.32
N HIS A 187 8.65 1.54 4.46
CA HIS A 187 9.83 0.76 4.85
C HIS A 187 11.06 1.67 4.93
N LEU A 188 11.50 1.97 6.16
CA LEU A 188 12.43 3.08 6.47
C LEU A 188 13.83 2.62 6.88
N THR A 189 14.04 1.33 7.16
CA THR A 189 15.33 0.82 7.64
C THR A 189 15.66 -0.52 7.01
N GLU A 190 16.94 -0.67 6.58
CA GLU A 190 17.41 -1.85 5.87
C GLU A 190 18.94 -1.94 5.94
N ASP A 191 19.51 -3.08 5.55
CA ASP A 191 20.95 -3.32 5.44
C ASP A 191 21.70 -2.29 4.58
N GLN A 192 21.04 -1.78 3.51
CA GLN A 192 21.62 -0.88 2.52
C GLN A 192 21.39 0.61 2.84
N GLY A 193 20.64 0.90 3.90
CA GLY A 193 20.44 2.28 4.30
C GLY A 193 19.39 2.48 5.38
N TRP A 194 19.70 3.35 6.32
CA TRP A 194 18.81 3.89 7.33
C TRP A 194 18.24 5.22 6.86
N ARG A 195 16.91 5.38 6.80
CA ARG A 195 16.28 6.49 6.08
C ARG A 195 15.50 7.49 6.94
N ILE A 196 15.46 7.31 8.26
CA ILE A 196 14.75 8.22 9.16
C ILE A 196 15.70 8.84 10.18
N GLU A 197 15.61 10.16 10.37
CA GLU A 197 16.39 10.85 11.39
C GLU A 197 15.92 10.47 12.80
N ILE A 198 16.87 10.00 13.62
CA ILE A 198 16.73 9.73 15.05
C ILE A 198 17.74 10.61 15.78
N LYS A 199 17.28 11.65 16.44
CA LYS A 199 18.16 12.67 17.05
C LYS A 199 19.02 12.10 18.18
N LYS A 200 18.48 11.14 18.94
CA LYS A 200 19.21 10.42 19.98
C LYS A 200 20.37 9.59 19.42
N TYR A 201 20.26 9.15 18.18
CA TYR A 201 21.24 8.29 17.52
C TYR A 201 21.73 8.87 16.19
N PRO A 202 22.49 10.00 16.20
CA PRO A 202 22.82 10.75 14.99
C PRO A 202 23.69 9.99 13.97
N ASN A 203 24.44 8.96 14.40
CA ASN A 203 25.23 8.15 13.47
C ASN A 203 24.37 7.32 12.52
N LEU A 204 23.10 7.04 12.87
CA LEU A 204 22.16 6.36 11.96
C LEU A 204 22.02 7.10 10.62
N THR A 205 22.04 8.42 10.65
CA THR A 205 21.99 9.25 9.43
C THR A 205 23.37 9.66 8.93
N LYS A 206 24.36 9.85 9.81
CA LYS A 206 25.74 10.22 9.39
C LYS A 206 26.47 9.07 8.71
N VAL A 207 26.28 7.84 9.16
CA VAL A 207 26.93 6.62 8.65
C VAL A 207 25.93 5.72 7.95
N GLY A 208 24.86 5.34 8.66
CA GLY A 208 23.90 4.33 8.20
C GLY A 208 23.08 4.74 6.97
N SER A 209 22.98 6.04 6.68
CA SER A 209 22.22 6.49 5.51
C SER A 209 22.99 6.40 4.18
N MET A 210 24.30 6.15 4.22
CA MET A 210 25.17 6.21 3.05
C MET A 210 25.89 4.90 2.81
N ARG A 211 25.84 4.38 1.58
CA ARG A 211 26.71 3.28 1.12
C ARG A 211 27.68 3.77 0.06
N LYS A 212 28.87 3.16 -0.01
CA LYS A 212 29.95 3.64 -0.88
C LYS A 212 29.70 3.42 -2.37
N GLU A 213 28.89 2.41 -2.70
CA GLU A 213 28.57 2.00 -4.09
C GLU A 213 27.36 1.08 -4.09
N THR A 214 26.85 0.76 -5.27
CA THR A 214 25.72 -0.17 -5.41
C THR A 214 26.07 -1.26 -6.42
N VAL A 215 25.71 -2.51 -6.13
CA VAL A 215 25.85 -3.63 -7.06
C VAL A 215 25.04 -3.38 -8.34
N ILE A 216 25.64 -3.68 -9.51
CA ILE A 216 24.97 -3.57 -10.81
C ILE A 216 24.28 -4.89 -11.14
N GLY A 217 22.99 -4.82 -11.46
CA GLY A 217 22.20 -5.99 -11.83
C GLY A 217 21.83 -6.86 -10.63
N ARG A 218 21.69 -8.15 -10.87
CA ARG A 218 21.24 -9.10 -9.84
C ARG A 218 22.40 -9.58 -8.99
N ALA A 219 22.17 -9.66 -7.70
CA ALA A 219 23.06 -10.29 -6.74
C ALA A 219 22.24 -11.17 -5.79
N HIS A 220 22.82 -12.29 -5.38
CA HIS A 220 22.20 -13.25 -4.46
C HIS A 220 23.02 -13.37 -3.18
N THR A 221 22.39 -13.85 -2.11
CA THR A 221 23.01 -13.99 -0.78
C THR A 221 24.31 -14.81 -0.81
N GLY A 222 24.42 -15.80 -1.68
CA GLY A 222 25.59 -16.69 -1.80
C GLY A 222 26.70 -16.20 -2.75
N ASP A 223 26.50 -15.08 -3.45
CA ASP A 223 27.48 -14.60 -4.41
C ASP A 223 28.74 -14.06 -3.71
N ASP A 224 29.90 -14.30 -4.31
CA ASP A 224 31.17 -13.72 -3.87
C ASP A 224 31.16 -12.20 -4.16
N PRO A 225 31.15 -11.34 -3.12
CA PRO A 225 31.07 -9.90 -3.31
C PRO A 225 32.20 -9.32 -4.13
N ASN A 226 33.39 -9.97 -4.14
CA ASN A 226 34.56 -9.48 -4.88
C ASN A 226 34.45 -9.75 -6.39
N LYS A 227 33.48 -10.55 -6.83
CA LYS A 227 33.24 -10.88 -8.24
C LYS A 227 32.03 -10.16 -8.83
N LEU A 228 31.27 -9.43 -8.01
CA LEU A 228 30.12 -8.67 -8.47
C LEU A 228 30.56 -7.34 -9.08
N PRO A 229 29.88 -6.87 -10.15
CA PRO A 229 30.08 -5.53 -10.66
C PRO A 229 29.42 -4.48 -9.74
N TYR A 230 30.10 -3.37 -9.50
CA TYR A 230 29.59 -2.23 -8.74
C TYR A 230 29.67 -0.95 -9.57
N ASP A 231 28.79 0.03 -9.25
CA ASP A 231 28.74 1.29 -9.98
C ASP A 231 29.80 2.32 -9.51
N GLY A 232 30.48 2.05 -8.39
CA GLY A 232 31.50 2.91 -7.80
C GLY A 232 30.97 4.28 -7.37
N LYS A 233 29.65 4.43 -7.16
CA LYS A 233 29.01 5.70 -6.81
C LYS A 233 28.36 5.63 -5.44
N PRO A 234 28.69 6.58 -4.52
CA PRO A 234 27.97 6.68 -3.26
C PRO A 234 26.46 6.86 -3.48
N HIS A 235 25.66 6.12 -2.71
CA HIS A 235 24.21 6.25 -2.72
C HIS A 235 23.68 6.40 -1.30
N GLY A 236 22.77 7.34 -1.09
CA GLY A 236 22.12 7.49 0.20
C GLY A 236 21.34 8.78 0.37
N GLY A 237 21.03 9.06 1.61
CA GLY A 237 20.15 10.13 2.06
C GLY A 237 19.19 9.64 3.13
N PHE A 238 18.45 10.55 3.72
CA PHE A 238 17.46 10.25 4.76
C PHE A 238 16.39 11.34 4.79
N PHE A 239 15.29 11.07 5.47
CA PHE A 239 14.25 12.05 5.75
C PHE A 239 14.48 12.66 7.13
N THR A 240 14.53 13.99 7.21
CA THR A 240 14.50 14.70 8.50
C THR A 240 13.15 14.49 9.19
N GLN A 241 13.11 14.70 10.49
CA GLN A 241 11.82 14.59 11.22
C GLN A 241 10.75 15.57 10.71
N GLU A 242 11.17 16.76 10.24
CA GLU A 242 10.26 17.71 9.61
C GLU A 242 9.69 17.18 8.30
N GLN A 243 10.54 16.59 7.45
CA GLN A 243 10.09 15.94 6.20
C GLN A 243 9.16 14.76 6.47
N VAL A 244 9.44 13.98 7.52
CA VAL A 244 8.55 12.88 7.94
C VAL A 244 7.18 13.44 8.37
N ARG A 245 7.14 14.48 9.20
CA ARG A 245 5.88 15.12 9.62
C ARG A 245 5.10 15.68 8.43
N ASP A 246 5.78 16.27 7.45
CA ASP A 246 5.17 16.81 6.23
C ASP A 246 4.53 15.69 5.39
N ILE A 247 5.23 14.57 5.19
CA ILE A 247 4.70 13.39 4.48
C ILE A 247 3.51 12.79 5.23
N VAL A 248 3.61 12.60 6.55
CA VAL A 248 2.52 12.07 7.38
C VAL A 248 1.28 12.97 7.33
N LYS A 249 1.47 14.29 7.41
CA LYS A 249 0.40 15.27 7.25
C LYS A 249 -0.25 15.16 5.87
N TYR A 250 0.55 15.11 4.80
CA TYR A 250 0.07 15.00 3.42
C TYR A 250 -0.79 13.74 3.20
N ALA A 251 -0.37 12.61 3.76
CA ALA A 251 -1.12 11.35 3.73
C ALA A 251 -2.43 11.45 4.53
N THR A 252 -2.35 12.01 5.75
CA THR A 252 -3.51 12.19 6.63
C THR A 252 -4.59 13.06 5.98
N GLU A 253 -4.20 14.10 5.26
CA GLU A 253 -5.12 14.97 4.50
C GLU A 253 -5.86 14.21 3.38
N ARG A 254 -5.32 13.07 2.94
CA ARG A 254 -5.91 12.13 1.96
C ARG A 254 -6.53 10.90 2.60
N TYR A 255 -6.71 10.93 3.92
CA TYR A 255 -7.26 9.81 4.72
C TYR A 255 -6.45 8.51 4.60
N ILE A 256 -5.14 8.63 4.40
CA ILE A 256 -4.18 7.53 4.36
C ILE A 256 -3.38 7.53 5.66
N GLU A 257 -3.45 6.42 6.39
CA GLU A 257 -2.63 6.17 7.57
C GLU A 257 -1.22 5.76 7.12
N VAL A 258 -0.19 6.37 7.71
CA VAL A 258 1.20 5.98 7.47
C VAL A 258 1.66 5.05 8.59
N ILE A 259 2.00 3.81 8.23
CA ILE A 259 2.57 2.82 9.15
C ILE A 259 4.07 2.74 8.86
N PRO A 260 4.92 3.22 9.80
CA PRO A 260 6.38 3.10 9.64
C PRO A 260 6.82 1.66 9.88
N GLU A 261 7.82 1.22 9.12
CA GLU A 261 8.55 -0.01 9.42
C GLU A 261 9.97 0.31 9.86
N ILE A 262 10.31 -0.24 11.03
CA ILE A 262 11.68 -0.31 11.57
C ILE A 262 11.98 -1.80 11.69
N ASP A 263 12.62 -2.34 10.68
CA ASP A 263 12.87 -3.78 10.58
C ASP A 263 13.89 -4.24 11.61
N MET A 264 13.59 -5.33 12.31
CA MET A 264 14.44 -5.91 13.36
C MET A 264 14.06 -7.36 13.68
N PRO A 265 14.97 -8.20 14.16
CA PRO A 265 16.39 -7.95 14.44
C PRO A 265 17.31 -8.20 13.24
N GLY A 266 16.80 -8.75 12.12
CA GLY A 266 17.46 -8.80 10.82
C GLY A 266 17.47 -7.44 10.13
N HIS A 267 18.05 -7.36 8.92
CA HIS A 267 18.04 -6.16 8.07
C HIS A 267 18.53 -4.86 8.76
N MET A 268 19.47 -5.01 9.71
CA MET A 268 19.96 -3.93 10.59
C MET A 268 21.44 -3.57 10.36
N VAL A 269 22.05 -3.99 9.23
CA VAL A 269 23.49 -3.75 9.01
C VAL A 269 23.82 -2.27 8.93
N ALA A 270 22.93 -1.41 8.41
CA ALA A 270 23.15 0.03 8.43
C ALA A 270 23.19 0.59 9.88
N ALA A 271 22.35 0.07 10.77
CA ALA A 271 22.41 0.41 12.19
C ALA A 271 23.68 -0.14 12.88
N LEU A 272 24.07 -1.38 12.52
CA LEU A 272 25.31 -1.99 13.03
C LEU A 272 26.56 -1.23 12.55
N ALA A 273 26.57 -0.74 11.32
CA ALA A 273 27.66 0.12 10.82
C ALA A 273 27.74 1.44 11.58
N SER A 274 26.61 1.96 12.03
CA SER A 274 26.50 3.20 12.82
C SER A 274 26.88 3.00 14.29
N TYR A 275 26.54 1.86 14.87
CA TYR A 275 26.72 1.48 16.28
C TYR A 275 27.16 0.01 16.40
N PRO A 276 28.45 -0.29 16.14
CA PRO A 276 28.92 -1.67 16.02
C PRO A 276 28.71 -2.54 17.26
N HIS A 277 28.65 -1.92 18.45
CA HIS A 277 28.44 -2.64 19.72
C HIS A 277 27.07 -3.32 19.82
N LEU A 278 26.10 -2.97 18.95
CA LEU A 278 24.76 -3.59 18.92
C LEU A 278 24.78 -5.00 18.29
N GLY A 279 25.79 -5.32 17.49
CA GLY A 279 25.95 -6.63 16.87
C GLY A 279 26.65 -7.64 17.78
N CYS A 280 26.54 -8.93 17.48
CA CYS A 280 27.14 -10.02 18.24
C CYS A 280 28.67 -9.93 18.29
N LYS A 281 29.31 -9.54 17.17
CA LYS A 281 30.77 -9.47 17.02
C LYS A 281 31.37 -8.14 17.48
N GLY A 282 30.55 -7.08 17.64
CA GLY A 282 31.02 -5.73 17.97
C GLY A 282 31.69 -4.98 16.81
N GLY A 283 31.62 -5.47 15.60
CA GLY A 283 32.15 -4.86 14.39
C GLY A 283 33.56 -5.31 13.98
N PRO A 284 34.17 -4.67 12.97
CA PRO A 284 33.56 -3.58 12.18
C PRO A 284 32.44 -4.06 11.26
N TYR A 285 31.51 -3.14 10.94
CA TYR A 285 30.45 -3.36 9.96
C TYR A 285 30.44 -2.22 8.94
N GLU A 286 30.07 -2.51 7.69
CA GLU A 286 29.85 -1.52 6.63
C GLU A 286 28.41 -1.57 6.14
N VAL A 287 27.84 -0.42 5.75
CA VAL A 287 26.53 -0.36 5.09
C VAL A 287 26.61 -1.20 3.81
N ARG A 288 25.64 -2.09 3.62
CA ARG A 288 25.70 -3.04 2.51
C ARG A 288 25.58 -2.35 1.15
N THR A 289 26.35 -2.86 0.19
CA THR A 289 26.38 -2.37 -1.20
C THR A 289 25.68 -3.32 -2.17
N ARG A 290 25.15 -4.44 -1.67
CA ARG A 290 24.51 -5.51 -2.46
C ARG A 290 23.20 -5.97 -1.81
N TRP A 291 22.40 -6.65 -2.61
CA TRP A 291 21.11 -7.21 -2.20
C TRP A 291 21.26 -8.56 -1.48
N GLY A 292 20.16 -9.05 -0.92
CA GLY A 292 20.07 -10.32 -0.23
C GLY A 292 20.24 -10.21 1.30
N ILE A 293 20.13 -11.34 1.98
CA ILE A 293 20.09 -11.47 3.44
C ILE A 293 21.49 -11.36 4.05
N SER A 294 21.64 -10.64 5.13
CA SER A 294 22.86 -10.58 5.94
C SER A 294 22.83 -11.55 7.11
N GLU A 295 23.97 -12.21 7.40
CA GLU A 295 24.12 -13.00 8.63
C GLU A 295 24.29 -12.12 9.89
N GLU A 296 24.58 -10.83 9.73
CA GLU A 296 24.78 -9.88 10.81
C GLU A 296 23.44 -9.27 11.22
N VAL A 297 23.07 -9.50 12.47
CA VAL A 297 21.78 -9.09 13.06
C VAL A 297 22.00 -8.43 14.42
N LEU A 298 21.01 -7.74 14.95
CA LEU A 298 21.05 -7.21 16.31
C LEU A 298 21.30 -8.33 17.33
N CYS A 299 22.13 -8.06 18.32
CA CYS A 299 22.45 -9.03 19.38
C CYS A 299 21.34 -9.09 20.42
N ALA A 300 20.55 -10.16 20.42
CA ALA A 300 19.46 -10.37 21.38
C ALA A 300 19.94 -10.70 22.82
N GLY A 301 21.25 -10.93 23.00
CA GLY A 301 21.84 -11.18 24.32
C GLY A 301 22.14 -9.90 25.11
N LYS A 302 22.21 -8.73 24.46
CA LYS A 302 22.61 -7.46 25.09
C LYS A 302 21.40 -6.61 25.47
N GLU A 303 21.37 -6.05 26.68
CA GLU A 303 20.34 -5.08 27.09
C GLU A 303 20.49 -3.75 26.31
N SER A 304 21.71 -3.33 26.01
CA SER A 304 21.96 -2.11 25.20
C SER A 304 21.31 -2.18 23.81
N THR A 305 21.03 -3.37 23.27
CA THR A 305 20.26 -3.54 22.04
C THR A 305 18.80 -3.14 22.24
N PHE A 306 18.19 -3.55 23.35
CA PHE A 306 16.80 -3.16 23.67
C PHE A 306 16.69 -1.69 24.00
N GLU A 307 17.65 -1.12 24.76
CA GLU A 307 17.72 0.33 25.04
C GLU A 307 17.84 1.17 23.74
N PHE A 308 18.61 0.67 22.77
CA PHE A 308 18.71 1.28 21.45
C PHE A 308 17.37 1.22 20.69
N VAL A 309 16.76 0.04 20.62
CA VAL A 309 15.48 -0.16 19.93
C VAL A 309 14.39 0.71 20.56
N GLU A 310 14.28 0.72 21.88
CA GLU A 310 13.32 1.53 22.61
C GLU A 310 13.53 3.03 22.35
N GLY A 311 14.80 3.48 22.36
CA GLY A 311 15.13 4.87 22.08
C GLY A 311 14.86 5.31 20.63
N VAL A 312 14.97 4.39 19.64
CA VAL A 312 14.53 4.64 18.25
C VAL A 312 13.01 4.72 18.18
N LEU A 313 12.33 3.77 18.81
CA LEU A 313 10.87 3.70 18.79
C LEU A 313 10.22 4.89 19.49
N ASP A 314 10.80 5.45 20.56
CA ASP A 314 10.29 6.65 21.22
C ASP A 314 10.15 7.83 20.22
N GLU A 315 11.17 8.09 19.41
CA GLU A 315 11.11 9.17 18.41
C GLU A 315 10.18 8.83 17.23
N VAL A 316 10.13 7.57 16.81
CA VAL A 316 9.18 7.10 15.78
C VAL A 316 7.73 7.31 16.24
N LEU A 317 7.42 7.02 17.50
CA LEU A 317 6.07 7.20 18.07
C LEU A 317 5.62 8.67 18.12
N GLU A 318 6.55 9.62 18.23
CA GLU A 318 6.25 11.05 18.15
C GLU A 318 5.96 11.54 16.73
N LEU A 319 6.53 10.86 15.72
CA LEU A 319 6.39 11.24 14.31
C LEU A 319 5.16 10.62 13.65
N PHE A 320 4.76 9.43 14.09
CA PHE A 320 3.69 8.66 13.45
C PHE A 320 2.50 8.47 14.40
N PRO A 321 1.32 9.02 14.06
CA PRO A 321 0.12 8.88 14.89
C PRO A 321 -0.53 7.50 14.79
N SER A 322 -0.09 6.64 13.88
CA SER A 322 -0.62 5.28 13.69
C SER A 322 -0.59 4.48 14.99
N LYS A 323 -1.65 3.72 15.22
CA LYS A 323 -1.69 2.74 16.32
C LYS A 323 -0.82 1.52 16.05
N PHE A 324 -0.35 1.36 14.83
CA PHE A 324 0.47 0.23 14.42
C PHE A 324 1.88 0.69 14.07
N ILE A 325 2.86 -0.10 14.49
CA ILE A 325 4.26 -0.01 14.08
C ILE A 325 4.63 -1.35 13.47
N HIS A 326 5.14 -1.32 12.24
CA HIS A 326 5.68 -2.52 11.63
C HIS A 326 7.13 -2.70 12.09
N ILE A 327 7.44 -3.89 12.59
CA ILE A 327 8.74 -4.19 13.21
C ILE A 327 9.58 -5.16 12.36
N GLY A 328 9.15 -5.45 11.13
CA GLY A 328 9.79 -6.43 10.27
C GLY A 328 9.70 -7.84 10.83
N GLY A 329 10.84 -8.39 11.21
CA GLY A 329 10.96 -9.70 11.84
C GLY A 329 11.27 -10.83 10.87
N ASP A 330 11.41 -10.51 9.58
CA ASP A 330 11.72 -11.44 8.52
C ASP A 330 13.23 -11.74 8.42
N GLU A 331 13.53 -12.78 7.70
CA GLU A 331 14.86 -13.17 7.22
C GLU A 331 16.01 -12.99 8.23
N CYS A 332 15.75 -13.23 9.52
CA CYS A 332 16.75 -13.14 10.58
C CYS A 332 17.56 -14.43 10.70
N PRO A 333 18.80 -14.53 10.16
CA PRO A 333 19.61 -15.73 10.28
C PRO A 333 20.06 -15.97 11.73
N LYS A 334 20.12 -17.23 12.12
CA LYS A 334 20.45 -17.64 13.50
C LYS A 334 21.94 -17.87 13.76
N LYS A 335 22.77 -17.77 12.72
CA LYS A 335 24.21 -18.14 12.79
C LYS A 335 24.99 -17.26 13.76
N SER A 336 24.79 -15.94 13.72
CA SER A 336 25.46 -15.01 14.65
C SER A 336 25.05 -15.26 16.10
N TRP A 337 23.77 -15.56 16.35
CA TRP A 337 23.29 -15.87 17.70
C TRP A 337 23.79 -17.21 18.24
N LYS A 338 23.91 -18.23 17.38
CA LYS A 338 24.49 -19.54 17.77
C LYS A 338 25.93 -19.41 18.25
N ALA A 339 26.70 -18.53 17.62
CA ALA A 339 28.10 -18.31 17.96
C ALA A 339 28.30 -17.29 19.10
N CYS A 340 27.28 -16.54 19.47
CA CYS A 340 27.39 -15.44 20.44
C CYS A 340 27.19 -15.92 21.89
N PRO A 341 28.21 -15.82 22.77
CA PRO A 341 28.05 -16.25 24.18
C PRO A 341 26.91 -15.55 24.92
N LEU A 342 26.69 -14.25 24.65
CA LEU A 342 25.62 -13.47 25.31
C LEU A 342 24.23 -13.91 24.85
N CYS A 343 24.05 -14.24 23.57
CA CYS A 343 22.79 -14.80 23.06
C CYS A 343 22.54 -16.19 23.65
N GLN A 344 23.56 -17.04 23.74
CA GLN A 344 23.45 -18.36 24.35
C GLN A 344 23.18 -18.28 25.85
N GLU A 345 23.77 -17.30 26.54
CA GLU A 345 23.45 -17.03 27.94
C GLU A 345 22.00 -16.56 28.14
N ARG A 346 21.52 -15.67 27.27
CA ARG A 346 20.11 -15.24 27.25
C ARG A 346 19.16 -16.41 27.07
N ILE A 347 19.44 -17.32 26.13
CA ILE A 347 18.66 -18.55 25.94
C ILE A 347 18.57 -19.36 27.22
N ARG A 348 19.71 -19.58 27.90
CA ARG A 348 19.71 -20.34 29.17
C ARG A 348 18.96 -19.62 30.28
N LYS A 349 19.20 -18.31 30.45
CA LYS A 349 18.60 -17.50 31.52
C LYS A 349 17.08 -17.42 31.40
N GLU A 350 16.58 -17.24 30.16
CA GLU A 350 15.14 -17.13 29.91
C GLU A 350 14.45 -18.50 29.68
N GLY A 351 15.19 -19.61 29.77
CA GLY A 351 14.65 -20.97 29.61
C GLY A 351 14.17 -21.27 28.18
N LEU A 352 14.77 -20.61 27.19
CA LEU A 352 14.41 -20.78 25.78
C LEU A 352 15.06 -22.03 25.20
N LYS A 353 14.42 -22.67 24.20
CA LYS A 353 14.91 -23.94 23.63
C LYS A 353 15.98 -23.73 22.57
N ASN A 354 15.91 -22.61 21.83
CA ASN A 354 16.77 -22.34 20.68
C ASN A 354 16.69 -20.87 20.22
N GLU A 355 17.38 -20.53 19.14
CA GLU A 355 17.44 -19.20 18.57
C GLU A 355 16.12 -18.74 17.91
N PHE A 356 15.21 -19.64 17.58
CA PHE A 356 13.86 -19.26 17.11
C PHE A 356 13.04 -18.72 18.29
N GLU A 357 13.12 -19.36 19.46
CA GLU A 357 12.50 -18.83 20.68
C GLU A 357 13.22 -17.56 21.16
N LEU A 358 14.52 -17.39 20.90
CA LEU A 358 15.24 -16.15 21.16
C LEU A 358 14.71 -15.00 20.28
N GLN A 359 14.38 -15.26 19.02
CA GLN A 359 13.72 -14.25 18.17
C GLN A 359 12.32 -13.92 18.72
N SER A 360 11.55 -14.90 19.09
CA SER A 360 10.25 -14.70 19.74
C SER A 360 10.39 -13.86 21.02
N TYR A 361 11.38 -14.14 21.86
CA TYR A 361 11.70 -13.34 23.04
C TYR A 361 12.00 -11.87 22.67
N PHE A 362 12.83 -11.65 21.64
CA PHE A 362 13.14 -10.31 21.14
C PHE A 362 11.86 -9.57 20.72
N ILE A 363 11.05 -10.20 19.89
CA ILE A 363 9.79 -9.64 19.38
C ILE A 363 8.83 -9.33 20.54
N HIS A 364 8.67 -10.23 21.52
CA HIS A 364 7.84 -9.99 22.69
C HIS A 364 8.32 -8.81 23.55
N ARG A 365 9.64 -8.62 23.70
CA ARG A 365 10.20 -7.46 24.40
C ARG A 365 9.80 -6.16 23.69
N VAL A 366 9.95 -6.09 22.38
CA VAL A 366 9.56 -4.94 21.56
C VAL A 366 8.04 -4.74 21.60
N GLU A 367 7.26 -5.80 21.46
CA GLU A 367 5.80 -5.74 21.55
C GLU A 367 5.32 -5.18 22.89
N ASN A 368 5.87 -5.67 24.00
CA ASN A 368 5.51 -5.21 25.34
C ASN A 368 5.85 -3.73 25.53
N TYR A 369 7.01 -3.31 25.02
CA TYR A 369 7.37 -1.89 25.03
C TYR A 369 6.36 -1.04 24.27
N LEU A 370 6.03 -1.40 23.03
CA LEU A 370 5.05 -0.68 22.22
C LEU A 370 3.64 -0.70 22.81
N LYS A 371 3.22 -1.81 23.43
CA LYS A 371 1.96 -1.91 24.19
C LYS A 371 1.91 -0.93 25.35
N SER A 372 3.03 -0.77 26.08
CA SER A 372 3.11 0.21 27.18
C SER A 372 2.91 1.66 26.71
N LYS A 373 3.19 1.93 25.44
CA LYS A 373 2.97 3.21 24.76
C LYS A 373 1.61 3.28 24.02
N GLY A 374 0.74 2.27 24.19
CA GLY A 374 -0.58 2.21 23.54
C GLY A 374 -0.54 1.90 22.03
N ARG A 375 0.52 1.24 21.56
CA ARG A 375 0.69 0.83 20.17
C ARG A 375 0.65 -0.70 20.02
N HIS A 376 0.41 -1.16 18.80
CA HIS A 376 0.40 -2.58 18.42
C HIS A 376 1.44 -2.84 17.35
N ILE A 377 1.97 -4.05 17.32
CA ILE A 377 2.91 -4.46 16.28
C ILE A 377 2.19 -5.05 15.06
N ILE A 378 2.80 -4.80 13.89
CA ILE A 378 2.67 -5.63 12.71
C ILE A 378 4.05 -6.22 12.45
N GLY A 379 4.13 -7.45 11.95
CA GLY A 379 5.39 -8.05 11.49
C GLY A 379 5.15 -9.04 10.37
N TRP A 380 6.22 -9.32 9.64
CA TRP A 380 6.21 -10.34 8.61
C TRP A 380 5.93 -11.71 9.22
N ASP A 381 5.49 -12.67 8.44
CA ASP A 381 4.97 -13.94 8.97
C ASP A 381 6.02 -14.83 9.67
N GLU A 382 7.31 -14.50 9.59
CA GLU A 382 8.38 -15.14 10.37
C GLU A 382 8.25 -14.94 11.88
N ILE A 383 7.58 -13.86 12.33
CA ILE A 383 7.34 -13.66 13.75
C ILE A 383 6.44 -14.75 14.37
N LEU A 384 5.78 -15.58 13.55
CA LEU A 384 5.07 -16.79 14.00
C LEU A 384 6.01 -17.90 14.47
N GLU A 385 7.30 -17.82 14.09
CA GLU A 385 8.30 -18.82 14.45
C GLU A 385 8.76 -18.62 15.90
N GLY A 386 8.74 -19.67 16.72
CA GLY A 386 9.05 -19.56 18.14
C GLY A 386 7.89 -19.07 19.04
N GLY A 387 6.76 -18.67 18.42
CA GLY A 387 5.56 -18.20 19.11
C GLY A 387 5.40 -16.68 19.13
N ILE A 388 4.16 -16.22 19.05
CA ILE A 388 3.79 -14.80 19.04
C ILE A 388 2.48 -14.58 19.82
N SER A 389 2.29 -13.39 20.36
CA SER A 389 1.05 -13.01 21.03
C SER A 389 -0.11 -12.86 20.02
N LYS A 390 -1.34 -13.09 20.49
CA LYS A 390 -2.55 -12.91 19.66
C LYS A 390 -2.84 -11.44 19.33
N THR A 391 -2.17 -10.49 19.95
CA THR A 391 -2.35 -9.06 19.71
C THR A 391 -1.51 -8.55 18.55
N ALA A 392 -0.48 -9.29 18.14
CA ALA A 392 0.31 -9.00 16.95
C ALA A 392 -0.53 -9.23 15.69
N THR A 393 -0.40 -8.32 14.71
CA THR A 393 -0.95 -8.49 13.37
C THR A 393 0.13 -9.08 12.46
N ILE A 394 -0.22 -10.12 11.71
CA ILE A 394 0.71 -10.84 10.84
C ILE A 394 0.55 -10.35 9.41
N MET A 395 1.65 -9.91 8.79
CA MET A 395 1.70 -9.59 7.37
C MET A 395 2.23 -10.82 6.60
N ALA A 396 1.33 -11.55 5.95
CA ALA A 396 1.63 -12.85 5.36
C ALA A 396 2.16 -12.68 3.93
N TRP A 397 3.48 -12.85 3.73
CA TRP A 397 4.16 -12.66 2.45
C TRP A 397 4.69 -13.96 1.82
N ARG A 398 5.08 -14.96 2.62
CA ARG A 398 5.62 -16.25 2.16
C ARG A 398 4.54 -17.20 1.63
N GLY A 399 3.46 -16.63 1.07
CA GLY A 399 2.31 -17.33 0.50
C GLY A 399 1.09 -17.33 1.41
N ALA A 400 -0.08 -17.54 0.80
CA ALA A 400 -1.38 -17.50 1.48
C ALA A 400 -1.47 -18.49 2.68
N LYS A 401 -0.70 -19.59 2.66
CA LYS A 401 -0.66 -20.59 3.74
C LYS A 401 -0.24 -19.99 5.10
N GLN A 402 0.64 -18.99 5.11
CA GLN A 402 1.06 -18.35 6.36
C GLN A 402 -0.07 -17.51 6.95
N GLY A 403 -0.83 -16.82 6.13
CA GLY A 403 -2.03 -16.12 6.57
C GLY A 403 -3.07 -17.05 7.18
N ILE A 404 -3.29 -18.23 6.57
CA ILE A 404 -4.18 -19.27 7.12
C ILE A 404 -3.68 -19.75 8.48
N LYS A 405 -2.36 -19.98 8.62
CA LYS A 405 -1.73 -20.39 9.89
C LYS A 405 -1.95 -19.32 10.96
N ALA A 406 -1.68 -18.05 10.66
CA ALA A 406 -1.87 -16.94 11.57
C ALA A 406 -3.33 -16.78 12.02
N ALA A 407 -4.28 -16.83 11.09
CA ALA A 407 -5.70 -16.74 11.37
C ALA A 407 -6.19 -17.89 12.29
N LYS A 408 -5.69 -19.11 12.08
CA LYS A 408 -5.97 -20.27 12.96
C LYS A 408 -5.39 -20.11 14.38
N LEU A 409 -4.29 -19.38 14.53
CA LEU A 409 -3.70 -19.05 15.83
C LEU A 409 -4.44 -17.90 16.55
N GLY A 410 -5.37 -17.25 15.86
CA GLY A 410 -6.18 -16.14 16.41
C GLY A 410 -5.58 -14.76 16.19
N ASN A 411 -4.56 -14.62 15.34
CA ASN A 411 -3.99 -13.34 14.96
C ASN A 411 -4.79 -12.65 13.84
N ASN A 412 -4.78 -11.34 13.83
CA ASN A 412 -5.18 -10.56 12.66
C ASN A 412 -4.15 -10.74 11.54
N VAL A 413 -4.62 -10.72 10.29
CA VAL A 413 -3.79 -10.99 9.12
C VAL A 413 -4.00 -9.91 8.05
N ILE A 414 -2.89 -9.39 7.52
CA ILE A 414 -2.85 -8.63 6.28
C ILE A 414 -2.24 -9.54 5.22
N MET A 415 -2.97 -9.75 4.12
CA MET A 415 -2.54 -10.64 3.05
C MET A 415 -1.68 -9.86 2.05
N THR A 416 -0.44 -10.30 1.89
CA THR A 416 0.50 -9.75 0.92
C THR A 416 1.38 -10.85 0.30
N PRO A 417 0.78 -12.01 -0.09
CA PRO A 417 1.56 -13.12 -0.60
C PRO A 417 2.33 -12.74 -1.87
N ASN A 418 3.61 -13.12 -1.92
CA ASN A 418 4.52 -12.68 -2.96
C ASN A 418 4.10 -13.11 -4.37
N GLU A 419 3.38 -14.22 -4.49
CA GLU A 419 2.82 -14.71 -5.75
C GLU A 419 1.70 -13.84 -6.33
N TYR A 420 1.17 -12.85 -5.56
CA TYR A 420 0.08 -11.95 -6.01
C TYR A 420 0.33 -10.48 -5.72
N CYS A 421 1.16 -10.15 -4.73
CA CYS A 421 1.23 -8.81 -4.16
C CYS A 421 2.61 -8.14 -4.27
N TYR A 422 3.66 -8.85 -4.75
CA TYR A 422 5.01 -8.28 -4.87
C TYR A 422 5.17 -7.59 -6.24
N LEU A 423 4.91 -6.29 -6.24
CA LEU A 423 4.91 -5.47 -7.44
C LEU A 423 6.33 -5.13 -7.96
N ASP A 424 7.37 -5.63 -7.32
CA ASP A 424 8.75 -5.63 -7.78
C ASP A 424 9.06 -6.78 -8.76
N TYR A 425 8.17 -7.77 -8.88
CA TYR A 425 8.31 -8.85 -9.86
C TYR A 425 8.02 -8.33 -11.27
N CYS A 426 8.63 -8.98 -12.30
CA CYS A 426 8.41 -8.59 -13.68
C CYS A 426 6.92 -8.66 -14.07
N GLN A 427 6.45 -7.69 -14.83
CA GLN A 427 5.04 -7.60 -15.21
C GLN A 427 4.68 -8.55 -16.36
N THR A 428 5.68 -9.01 -17.15
CA THR A 428 5.45 -9.89 -18.28
C THR A 428 6.50 -10.99 -18.37
N SER A 429 6.08 -12.17 -18.85
CA SER A 429 6.95 -13.26 -19.26
C SER A 429 7.23 -13.26 -20.77
N ASN A 430 6.58 -12.36 -21.54
CA ASN A 430 6.70 -12.33 -22.99
C ASN A 430 8.05 -11.74 -23.43
N PRO A 431 8.93 -12.52 -24.08
CA PRO A 431 10.26 -12.04 -24.47
C PRO A 431 10.23 -10.92 -25.53
N LYS A 432 9.12 -10.76 -26.28
CA LYS A 432 8.95 -9.66 -27.24
C LYS A 432 8.71 -8.29 -26.56
N LEU A 433 8.42 -8.31 -25.24
CA LEU A 433 8.18 -7.12 -24.43
C LEU A 433 9.35 -6.79 -23.51
N TYR A 434 10.53 -7.35 -23.75
CA TYR A 434 11.73 -7.22 -22.91
C TYR A 434 12.39 -5.83 -22.83
N ASN A 435 11.71 -4.77 -23.27
CA ASN A 435 12.06 -3.41 -22.83
C ASN A 435 11.60 -3.14 -21.39
N GLU A 436 11.12 -4.18 -20.69
CA GLU A 436 10.81 -4.10 -19.28
C GLU A 436 12.08 -3.83 -18.47
N PRO A 437 12.06 -2.85 -17.55
CA PRO A 437 13.19 -2.60 -16.64
C PRO A 437 13.60 -3.86 -15.86
N VAL A 438 14.81 -3.88 -15.32
CA VAL A 438 15.25 -4.94 -14.40
C VAL A 438 14.26 -5.03 -13.25
N CYS A 439 13.84 -6.22 -12.88
CA CYS A 439 12.81 -6.46 -11.91
C CYS A 439 13.23 -7.48 -10.84
N GLY A 440 12.60 -7.44 -9.68
CA GLY A 440 12.86 -8.26 -8.52
C GLY A 440 12.50 -9.75 -8.71
N GLY A 441 12.57 -10.48 -7.63
CA GLY A 441 12.33 -11.91 -7.55
C GLY A 441 13.63 -12.70 -7.35
N GLY A 442 13.91 -13.10 -6.11
CA GLY A 442 15.11 -13.87 -5.75
C GLY A 442 15.24 -15.18 -6.55
N GLY A 443 16.46 -15.54 -6.96
CA GLY A 443 16.78 -16.82 -7.56
C GLY A 443 16.34 -17.03 -9.01
N GLY A 444 15.62 -16.11 -9.62
CA GLY A 444 15.12 -16.20 -10.98
C GLY A 444 14.20 -15.05 -11.34
N ARG A 445 13.90 -14.93 -12.64
CA ARG A 445 12.95 -13.93 -13.12
C ARG A 445 11.54 -14.39 -12.74
N ARG A 446 10.98 -13.85 -11.66
CA ARG A 446 9.58 -14.09 -11.29
C ARG A 446 8.68 -13.12 -12.04
N HIS A 447 7.56 -13.63 -12.53
CA HIS A 447 6.58 -12.85 -13.28
C HIS A 447 5.30 -12.73 -12.46
N LEU A 448 4.76 -11.53 -12.42
CA LEU A 448 3.50 -11.23 -11.80
C LEU A 448 2.65 -10.37 -12.75
N PRO A 449 2.02 -10.99 -13.76
CA PRO A 449 1.13 -10.30 -14.70
C PRO A 449 -0.07 -9.68 -14.01
N LEU A 450 -0.65 -8.66 -14.63
CA LEU A 450 -1.84 -7.95 -14.13
C LEU A 450 -3.00 -8.91 -13.80
N ILE A 451 -3.27 -9.88 -14.68
CA ILE A 451 -4.33 -10.87 -14.47
C ILE A 451 -4.10 -11.71 -13.21
N THR A 452 -2.85 -12.06 -12.91
CA THR A 452 -2.51 -12.83 -11.70
C THR A 452 -2.79 -12.00 -10.45
N VAL A 453 -2.39 -10.72 -10.41
CA VAL A 453 -2.73 -9.81 -9.30
C VAL A 453 -4.24 -9.70 -9.15
N TYR A 454 -4.96 -9.49 -10.26
CA TYR A 454 -6.41 -9.35 -10.26
C TYR A 454 -7.13 -10.63 -9.80
N SER A 455 -6.58 -11.80 -10.10
CA SER A 455 -7.18 -13.10 -9.74
C SER A 455 -7.07 -13.40 -8.24
N PHE A 456 -6.22 -12.69 -7.50
CA PHE A 456 -5.98 -12.98 -6.08
C PHE A 456 -7.27 -12.96 -5.27
N ASP A 457 -7.56 -14.05 -4.58
CA ASP A 457 -8.64 -14.16 -3.60
C ASP A 457 -8.06 -14.30 -2.19
N PRO A 458 -8.18 -13.25 -1.34
CA PRO A 458 -7.63 -13.27 0.01
C PRO A 458 -8.23 -14.34 0.93
N TYR A 459 -9.38 -14.90 0.56
CA TYR A 459 -10.06 -15.96 1.32
C TYR A 459 -9.84 -17.37 0.74
N ASN A 460 -9.10 -17.49 -0.36
CA ASN A 460 -8.87 -18.79 -0.99
C ASN A 460 -8.28 -19.80 0.02
N ASN A 461 -8.96 -20.96 0.15
CA ASN A 461 -8.59 -22.03 1.10
C ASN A 461 -8.64 -21.63 2.59
N ILE A 462 -9.31 -20.53 2.95
CA ILE A 462 -9.56 -20.13 4.33
C ILE A 462 -11.00 -20.49 4.70
N ASP A 463 -11.17 -21.27 5.76
CA ASP A 463 -12.48 -21.58 6.34
C ASP A 463 -13.19 -20.27 6.75
N THR A 464 -14.48 -20.15 6.43
CA THR A 464 -15.29 -18.94 6.68
C THR A 464 -15.24 -18.43 8.12
N LYS A 465 -15.09 -19.33 9.10
CA LYS A 465 -14.95 -18.94 10.52
C LYS A 465 -13.69 -18.09 10.80
N TYR A 466 -12.69 -18.10 9.91
CA TYR A 466 -11.46 -17.31 10.03
C TYR A 466 -11.47 -16.05 9.13
N HIS A 467 -12.49 -15.84 8.29
CA HIS A 467 -12.56 -14.67 7.42
C HIS A 467 -12.44 -13.35 8.19
N GLY A 468 -13.02 -13.28 9.40
CA GLY A 468 -12.92 -12.09 10.26
C GLY A 468 -11.49 -11.74 10.72
N ALA A 469 -10.55 -12.68 10.64
CA ALA A 469 -9.14 -12.44 10.93
C ALA A 469 -8.42 -11.70 9.78
N ILE A 470 -8.87 -11.87 8.54
CA ILE A 470 -8.27 -11.22 7.38
C ILE A 470 -8.72 -9.76 7.34
N LYS A 471 -7.79 -8.84 7.57
CA LYS A 471 -8.08 -7.40 7.66
C LYS A 471 -7.98 -6.69 6.32
N GLY A 472 -7.25 -7.26 5.37
CA GLY A 472 -7.10 -6.69 4.03
C GLY A 472 -5.91 -7.18 3.26
N VAL A 473 -5.57 -6.39 2.22
CA VAL A 473 -4.54 -6.71 1.23
C VAL A 473 -3.61 -5.53 1.06
N GLN A 474 -2.33 -5.83 0.80
CA GLN A 474 -1.32 -4.83 0.48
C GLN A 474 -0.49 -5.26 -0.72
N GLY A 475 -0.18 -4.31 -1.61
CA GLY A 475 0.84 -4.47 -2.64
C GLY A 475 2.19 -3.95 -2.16
N ASN A 476 3.27 -4.71 -2.37
CA ASN A 476 4.61 -4.37 -1.92
C ASN A 476 5.50 -3.96 -3.09
N ILE A 477 6.30 -2.91 -2.91
CA ILE A 477 7.29 -2.43 -3.86
C ILE A 477 8.65 -2.39 -3.17
N TRP A 478 9.43 -3.47 -3.36
CA TRP A 478 10.83 -3.56 -2.98
C TRP A 478 11.69 -2.94 -4.07
N THR A 479 12.69 -2.13 -3.70
CA THR A 479 13.36 -1.24 -4.65
C THR A 479 14.81 -1.60 -4.99
N GLU A 480 15.25 -2.83 -4.74
CA GLU A 480 16.60 -3.29 -5.09
C GLU A 480 16.98 -2.95 -6.53
N TYR A 481 16.03 -3.05 -7.44
CA TYR A 481 16.23 -2.85 -8.87
C TYR A 481 15.55 -1.60 -9.42
N MET A 482 15.11 -0.67 -8.54
CA MET A 482 14.38 0.53 -8.93
C MET A 482 15.16 1.81 -8.55
N PRO A 483 16.17 2.20 -9.33
CA PRO A 483 17.08 3.30 -8.99
C PRO A 483 16.44 4.69 -9.11
N ASN A 484 15.21 4.79 -9.61
CA ASN A 484 14.49 6.04 -9.73
C ASN A 484 12.97 5.85 -9.64
N PHE A 485 12.26 6.91 -9.33
CA PHE A 485 10.82 6.85 -9.07
C PHE A 485 9.98 6.53 -10.32
N LYS A 486 10.44 6.86 -11.53
CA LYS A 486 9.75 6.43 -12.76
C LYS A 486 9.72 4.92 -12.90
N HIS A 487 10.76 4.24 -12.42
CA HIS A 487 10.79 2.79 -12.37
C HIS A 487 9.77 2.26 -11.33
N VAL A 488 9.70 2.86 -10.15
CA VAL A 488 8.66 2.55 -9.14
C VAL A 488 7.25 2.68 -9.73
N GLN A 489 6.97 3.78 -10.41
CA GLN A 489 5.67 4.00 -11.07
C GLN A 489 5.37 2.92 -12.12
N TYR A 490 6.35 2.58 -12.97
CA TYR A 490 6.21 1.51 -13.96
C TYR A 490 5.85 0.18 -13.31
N MET A 491 6.55 -0.20 -12.25
CA MET A 491 6.33 -1.46 -11.55
C MET A 491 5.01 -1.49 -10.78
N ALA A 492 4.59 -0.35 -10.22
CA ALA A 492 3.32 -0.22 -9.52
C ALA A 492 2.11 -0.27 -10.47
N LEU A 493 2.19 0.42 -11.61
CA LEU A 493 1.04 0.65 -12.48
C LEU A 493 1.10 -0.25 -13.75
N PRO A 494 -0.03 -0.85 -14.12
CA PRO A 494 -1.38 -0.70 -13.55
C PRO A 494 -1.73 -1.69 -12.42
N ARG A 495 -0.79 -2.53 -11.93
CA ARG A 495 -1.09 -3.59 -10.95
C ARG A 495 -1.65 -3.07 -9.61
N MET A 496 -1.29 -1.85 -9.20
CA MET A 496 -1.89 -1.18 -8.03
C MET A 496 -3.42 -1.03 -8.18
N ALA A 497 -3.92 -0.79 -9.39
CA ALA A 497 -5.36 -0.78 -9.66
C ALA A 497 -6.02 -2.14 -9.42
N ALA A 498 -5.33 -3.24 -9.72
CA ALA A 498 -5.80 -4.59 -9.44
C ALA A 498 -5.81 -4.89 -7.94
N ILE A 499 -4.77 -4.52 -7.19
CA ILE A 499 -4.75 -4.63 -5.71
C ILE A 499 -5.91 -3.85 -5.10
N ALA A 500 -6.18 -2.63 -5.61
CA ALA A 500 -7.29 -1.82 -5.14
C ALA A 500 -8.64 -2.52 -5.37
N GLU A 501 -8.87 -3.11 -6.55
CA GLU A 501 -10.11 -3.82 -6.84
C GLU A 501 -10.26 -5.10 -6.01
N VAL A 502 -9.19 -5.86 -5.80
CA VAL A 502 -9.18 -7.04 -4.93
C VAL A 502 -9.55 -6.67 -3.49
N SER A 503 -9.04 -5.55 -2.98
CA SER A 503 -9.26 -5.13 -1.59
C SER A 503 -10.60 -4.41 -1.38
N TRP A 504 -11.14 -3.76 -2.41
CA TRP A 504 -12.38 -2.97 -2.33
C TRP A 504 -13.61 -3.77 -2.74
N SER A 505 -13.55 -4.50 -3.88
CA SER A 505 -14.72 -5.06 -4.59
C SER A 505 -14.75 -6.59 -4.56
N HIS A 506 -14.39 -7.19 -3.43
CA HIS A 506 -14.31 -8.65 -3.29
C HIS A 506 -15.58 -9.37 -3.75
N GLY A 507 -15.40 -10.50 -4.44
CA GLY A 507 -16.48 -11.41 -4.84
C GLY A 507 -17.17 -11.07 -6.18
N ASN A 508 -16.92 -9.91 -6.78
CA ASN A 508 -17.56 -9.49 -8.03
C ASN A 508 -16.54 -9.25 -9.14
N LYS A 509 -15.67 -10.25 -9.37
CA LYS A 509 -14.57 -10.15 -10.32
C LYS A 509 -15.00 -10.38 -11.75
N ASN A 510 -14.65 -9.47 -12.65
CA ASN A 510 -14.74 -9.60 -14.09
C ASN A 510 -13.54 -8.90 -14.72
N TYR A 511 -12.56 -9.66 -15.19
CA TYR A 511 -11.28 -9.12 -15.68
C TYR A 511 -11.46 -8.30 -16.96
N GLU A 512 -12.34 -8.71 -17.88
CA GLU A 512 -12.60 -7.95 -19.10
C GLU A 512 -13.16 -6.56 -18.78
N SER A 513 -14.16 -6.52 -17.91
CA SER A 513 -14.73 -5.30 -17.36
C SER A 513 -13.67 -4.42 -16.67
N PHE A 514 -12.83 -5.02 -15.86
CA PHE A 514 -11.71 -4.31 -15.24
C PHE A 514 -10.78 -3.68 -16.28
N CYS A 515 -10.40 -4.43 -17.32
CA CYS A 515 -9.56 -3.90 -18.40
C CYS A 515 -10.21 -2.75 -19.16
N GLN A 516 -11.54 -2.78 -19.39
CA GLN A 516 -12.28 -1.67 -20.02
C GLN A 516 -12.22 -0.40 -19.15
N ARG A 517 -12.47 -0.52 -17.83
CA ARG A 517 -12.39 0.60 -16.87
C ARG A 517 -10.96 1.12 -16.73
N LEU A 518 -9.99 0.22 -16.77
CA LEU A 518 -8.57 0.56 -16.70
C LEU A 518 -8.12 1.43 -17.89
N ARG A 519 -8.68 1.22 -19.09
CA ARG A 519 -8.41 2.09 -20.25
C ARG A 519 -8.84 3.53 -20.01
N ALA A 520 -9.91 3.76 -19.26
CA ALA A 520 -10.31 5.11 -18.85
C ALA A 520 -9.37 5.68 -17.78
N LEU A 521 -9.00 4.87 -16.77
CA LEU A 521 -8.08 5.26 -15.70
C LEU A 521 -6.68 5.61 -16.23
N ARG A 522 -6.21 4.92 -17.28
CA ARG A 522 -4.95 5.22 -17.98
C ARG A 522 -4.83 6.67 -18.34
N LYS A 523 -5.91 7.30 -18.83
CA LYS A 523 -5.90 8.72 -19.20
C LYS A 523 -5.52 9.64 -18.04
N ILE A 524 -5.90 9.26 -16.79
CA ILE A 524 -5.49 9.97 -15.57
C ILE A 524 -3.99 9.78 -15.34
N TYR A 525 -3.44 8.59 -15.58
CA TYR A 525 -2.00 8.35 -15.50
C TYR A 525 -1.24 9.23 -16.49
N ASP A 526 -1.68 9.26 -17.76
CA ASP A 526 -1.09 10.09 -18.81
C ASP A 526 -1.11 11.57 -18.40
N LYS A 527 -2.24 12.07 -17.89
CA LYS A 527 -2.40 13.47 -17.49
C LYS A 527 -1.53 13.86 -16.30
N ASN A 528 -1.31 12.94 -15.37
CA ASN A 528 -0.43 13.17 -14.24
C ASN A 528 1.05 12.90 -14.52
N GLY A 529 1.39 12.45 -15.74
CA GLY A 529 2.76 12.14 -16.15
C GLY A 529 3.32 10.90 -15.42
N TYR A 530 2.44 9.99 -14.97
CA TYR A 530 2.88 8.74 -14.36
C TYR A 530 3.48 7.81 -15.42
N ASN A 531 4.58 7.17 -15.07
CA ASN A 531 5.12 6.09 -15.87
C ASN A 531 4.38 4.79 -15.51
N TYR A 532 4.03 3.97 -16.51
CA TYR A 532 3.31 2.72 -16.31
C TYR A 532 3.60 1.72 -17.42
N ALA A 533 3.37 0.43 -17.19
CA ALA A 533 3.50 -0.58 -18.22
C ALA A 533 2.41 -0.43 -19.29
N THR A 534 2.80 -0.06 -20.50
CA THR A 534 1.88 0.29 -21.58
C THR A 534 1.35 -0.91 -22.35
N PHE A 535 2.03 -2.05 -22.33
CA PHE A 535 1.71 -3.21 -23.15
C PHE A 535 0.32 -3.81 -22.82
N PHE A 536 -0.15 -3.71 -21.57
CA PHE A 536 -1.51 -4.12 -21.19
C PHE A 536 -2.62 -3.42 -21.98
N PHE A 537 -2.36 -2.20 -22.47
CA PHE A 537 -3.32 -1.40 -23.21
C PHE A 537 -3.28 -1.64 -24.71
N ASN A 538 -2.29 -2.35 -25.20
CA ASN A 538 -2.06 -2.62 -26.61
C ASN A 538 -2.55 -4.00 -27.05
N GLY A 539 -3.23 -4.75 -26.17
CA GLY A 539 -3.73 -6.10 -26.46
C GLY A 539 -2.63 -7.16 -26.55
N ILE A 540 -1.48 -6.90 -25.97
CA ILE A 540 -0.33 -7.81 -25.92
C ILE A 540 -0.14 -8.23 -24.45
N GLU A 541 -0.94 -9.19 -24.00
CA GLU A 541 -0.70 -9.91 -22.74
C GLU A 541 -0.02 -11.24 -22.99
#